data_9bd0ef8a3d594e4805099fb72ff143cd
#
_entry.id   9bd0ef8a3d594e4805099fb72ff143cd
#
_cell.length_a   1.000
_cell.length_b   1.000
_cell.length_c   1.000
_cell.angle_alpha   90.00
_cell.angle_beta   90.00
_cell.angle_gamma   90.00
#
_symmetry.space_group_name_H-M   'P 1'
#
loop_
_entity.id
_entity.type
_entity.pdbx_description
1 polymer ?
#
loop_
_entity_poly.entity_id
_entity_poly.type
_entity_poly.pdbx_seq_one_letter_code
_entity_poly.pdbx_strand_id
1 'polypeptide(L)'
;MLALCPACTHENRPGAFFCSQCGTKLHFAAASQGRLVRMNGPQLDRRIELPGPVCVLGRAPTASVRLEDESVSKEHARLSHADDRYLIEDLGSSNGTFVNGRRIHGRSEIRPGDLIRLGAVILKLEA
;
A
#
# COMPACT_ATOMS: atom_id res chain seq x y z
N MET A 1 -22.20 6.13 -13.04
CA MET A 1 -22.66 5.30 -11.91
C MET A 1 -22.44 6.05 -10.62
N LEU A 2 -23.49 6.17 -9.80
CA LEU A 2 -23.40 6.87 -8.53
C LEU A 2 -22.70 6.01 -7.49
N ALA A 3 -21.98 6.65 -6.58
CA ALA A 3 -21.29 5.97 -5.51
C ALA A 3 -22.14 5.97 -4.24
N LEU A 4 -22.52 4.79 -3.76
CA LEU A 4 -23.27 4.65 -2.51
C LEU A 4 -22.33 4.70 -1.32
N CYS A 5 -22.68 5.52 -0.34
CA CYS A 5 -21.94 5.57 0.90
C CYS A 5 -22.18 4.29 1.72
N PRO A 6 -21.12 3.59 2.16
CA PRO A 6 -21.30 2.37 2.95
C PRO A 6 -21.85 2.64 4.36
N ALA A 7 -21.76 3.87 4.83
CA ALA A 7 -22.22 4.21 6.19
C ALA A 7 -23.68 4.68 6.22
N CYS A 8 -24.09 5.52 5.27
CA CYS A 8 -25.43 6.11 5.30
C CYS A 8 -26.28 5.83 4.05
N THR A 9 -25.73 5.11 3.08
CA THR A 9 -26.37 4.75 1.80
C THR A 9 -26.75 5.95 0.90
N HIS A 10 -26.24 7.13 1.21
CA HIS A 10 -26.46 8.30 0.37
C HIS A 10 -25.81 8.11 -1.01
N GLU A 11 -26.53 8.48 -2.06
CA GLU A 11 -25.98 8.44 -3.42
C GLU A 11 -25.10 9.65 -3.66
N ASN A 12 -23.84 9.43 -3.95
CA ASN A 12 -22.89 10.48 -4.26
C ASN A 12 -22.56 10.47 -5.75
N ARG A 13 -22.14 11.62 -6.25
CA ARG A 13 -21.73 11.71 -7.66
C ARG A 13 -20.52 10.83 -7.93
N PRO A 14 -20.34 10.35 -9.16
CA PRO A 14 -19.16 9.56 -9.51
C PRO A 14 -17.87 10.33 -9.24
N GLY A 15 -16.88 9.65 -8.70
CA GLY A 15 -15.58 10.25 -8.41
C GLY A 15 -15.51 11.03 -7.10
N ALA A 16 -16.57 11.09 -6.30
CA ALA A 16 -16.54 11.74 -5.00
C ALA A 16 -15.66 10.96 -4.04
N PHE A 17 -14.80 11.65 -3.30
CA PHE A 17 -13.91 11.02 -2.30
C PHE A 17 -14.57 10.89 -0.93
N PHE A 18 -15.51 11.76 -0.64
CA PHE A 18 -16.22 11.79 0.62
C PHE A 18 -17.72 11.87 0.40
N CYS A 19 -18.46 11.25 1.30
CA CYS A 19 -19.90 11.36 1.29
C CYS A 19 -20.30 12.81 1.62
N SER A 20 -21.12 13.41 0.78
CA SER A 20 -21.58 14.79 1.00
C SER A 20 -22.54 14.92 2.18
N GLN A 21 -23.10 13.82 2.63
CA GLN A 21 -24.08 13.81 3.72
C GLN A 21 -23.44 13.53 5.08
N CYS A 22 -22.59 12.52 5.18
CA CYS A 22 -22.03 12.11 6.48
C CYS A 22 -20.52 12.30 6.60
N GLY A 23 -19.82 12.68 5.52
CA GLY A 23 -18.39 12.89 5.52
C GLY A 23 -17.53 11.62 5.49
N THR A 24 -18.15 10.46 5.42
CA THR A 24 -17.43 9.19 5.36
C THR A 24 -16.62 9.12 4.06
N LYS A 25 -15.38 8.65 4.16
CA LYS A 25 -14.55 8.45 2.99
C LYS A 25 -15.14 7.32 2.13
N LEU A 26 -15.31 7.61 0.85
CA LEU A 26 -15.86 6.65 -0.09
C LEU A 26 -14.79 5.76 -0.67
N HIS A 27 -15.02 4.45 -0.61
CA HIS A 27 -14.14 3.46 -1.23
C HIS A 27 -14.75 3.06 -2.57
N PHE A 28 -14.07 3.47 -3.61
CA PHE A 28 -14.45 3.00 -4.92
C PHE A 28 -13.62 1.80 -5.22
N ALA A 29 -14.27 0.72 -5.44
CA ALA A 29 -13.70 -0.50 -5.96
C ALA A 29 -12.15 -0.48 -6.06
N ALA A 30 -11.51 -1.50 -6.20
CA ALA A 30 -10.05 -1.68 -6.22
C ALA A 30 -9.19 -0.50 -6.71
N ALA A 31 -9.76 0.42 -7.45
CA ALA A 31 -9.02 1.54 -8.04
C ALA A 31 -8.44 2.52 -7.01
N SER A 32 -9.04 2.60 -5.80
CA SER A 32 -8.65 3.61 -4.82
C SER A 32 -7.53 3.20 -3.90
N GLN A 33 -7.23 1.89 -3.78
CA GLN A 33 -6.23 1.39 -2.83
C GLN A 33 -4.83 1.28 -3.45
N GLY A 34 -4.73 1.13 -4.77
CA GLY A 34 -3.46 0.89 -5.43
C GLY A 34 -3.00 -0.56 -5.30
N ARG A 35 -1.83 -0.83 -5.85
CA ARG A 35 -1.23 -2.16 -5.82
C ARG A 35 0.29 -2.08 -5.83
N LEU A 36 0.92 -3.18 -5.45
CA LEU A 36 2.35 -3.36 -5.53
C LEU A 36 2.65 -4.40 -6.60
N VAL A 37 3.65 -4.13 -7.43
CA VAL A 37 4.09 -5.05 -8.47
C VAL A 37 5.50 -5.53 -8.14
N ARG A 38 5.70 -6.83 -8.09
CA ARG A 38 7.02 -7.43 -7.85
C ARG A 38 7.92 -7.19 -9.05
N MET A 39 9.06 -6.56 -8.83
CA MET A 39 9.96 -6.15 -9.91
C MET A 39 11.17 -7.05 -10.06
N ASN A 40 11.35 -8.05 -9.21
CA ASN A 40 12.49 -8.97 -9.29
C ASN A 40 12.17 -10.32 -8.69
N GLY A 41 13.11 -11.26 -8.88
CA GLY A 41 13.06 -12.59 -8.27
C GLY A 41 12.06 -13.53 -8.91
N PRO A 42 11.80 -14.69 -8.26
CA PRO A 42 10.95 -15.74 -8.83
C PRO A 42 9.48 -15.34 -8.98
N GLN A 43 9.05 -14.28 -8.30
CA GLN A 43 7.68 -13.77 -8.38
C GLN A 43 7.60 -12.47 -9.18
N LEU A 44 8.50 -12.29 -10.13
CA LEU A 44 8.50 -11.13 -11.04
C LEU A 44 7.11 -10.93 -11.65
N ASP A 45 6.67 -9.69 -11.71
CA ASP A 45 5.35 -9.28 -12.23
C ASP A 45 4.16 -9.72 -11.38
N ARG A 46 4.37 -10.29 -10.21
CA ARG A 46 3.27 -10.53 -9.29
C ARG A 46 2.64 -9.20 -8.89
N ARG A 47 1.34 -9.12 -9.04
CA ARG A 47 0.55 -7.94 -8.67
C ARG A 47 -0.17 -8.21 -7.36
N ILE A 48 0.06 -7.34 -6.39
CA ILE A 48 -0.52 -7.48 -5.06
C ILE A 48 -1.43 -6.29 -4.82
N GLU A 49 -2.74 -6.53 -4.80
CA GLU A 49 -3.70 -5.49 -4.46
C GLU A 49 -3.54 -5.15 -2.98
N LEU A 50 -3.57 -3.86 -2.66
CA LEU A 50 -3.48 -3.43 -1.27
C LEU A 50 -4.79 -3.77 -0.56
N PRO A 51 -4.74 -4.55 0.53
CA PRO A 51 -5.94 -5.04 1.18
C PRO A 51 -6.71 -3.98 1.97
N GLY A 52 -6.12 -2.83 2.23
CA GLY A 52 -6.76 -1.78 2.99
C GLY A 52 -5.91 -0.52 3.07
N PRO A 53 -6.37 0.49 3.81
CA PRO A 53 -5.65 1.75 3.93
C PRO A 53 -4.35 1.66 4.74
N VAL A 54 -4.19 0.59 5.52
CA VAL A 54 -2.96 0.31 6.27
C VAL A 54 -2.60 -1.15 6.09
N CYS A 55 -1.40 -1.42 5.61
CA CYS A 55 -0.92 -2.77 5.36
C CYS A 55 0.47 -2.95 5.95
N VAL A 56 0.70 -4.10 6.58
CA VAL A 56 2.04 -4.50 7.01
C VAL A 56 2.64 -5.41 5.94
N LEU A 57 3.82 -5.05 5.48
CA LEU A 57 4.59 -5.84 4.51
C LEU A 57 5.64 -6.62 5.28
N GLY A 58 5.68 -7.92 5.10
CA GLY A 58 6.63 -8.73 5.82
C GLY A 58 6.58 -10.20 5.48
N ARG A 59 7.48 -10.96 6.10
CA ARG A 59 7.60 -12.40 5.89
C ARG A 59 6.64 -13.21 6.76
N ALA A 60 6.15 -12.64 7.85
CA ALA A 60 5.26 -13.36 8.76
C ALA A 60 3.95 -13.75 8.10
N PRO A 61 3.38 -14.92 8.44
CA PRO A 61 2.07 -15.31 7.91
C PRO A 61 0.96 -14.33 8.29
N THR A 62 1.14 -13.56 9.34
CA THR A 62 0.19 -12.56 9.83
C THR A 62 0.32 -11.21 9.11
N ALA A 63 1.34 -11.02 8.29
CA ALA A 63 1.49 -9.78 7.52
C ALA A 63 0.36 -9.63 6.50
N SER A 64 -0.14 -8.41 6.35
CA SER A 64 -1.21 -8.11 5.39
C SER A 64 -0.77 -8.43 3.95
N VAL A 65 0.47 -8.10 3.63
CA VAL A 65 1.12 -8.47 2.38
C VAL A 65 2.32 -9.33 2.73
N ARG A 66 2.20 -10.62 2.47
CA ARG A 66 3.27 -11.57 2.79
C ARG A 66 4.30 -11.62 1.67
N LEU A 67 5.55 -11.40 2.04
CA LEU A 67 6.68 -11.50 1.12
C LEU A 67 7.58 -12.65 1.60
N GLU A 68 7.56 -13.74 0.85
CA GLU A 68 8.29 -14.95 1.22
C GLU A 68 9.75 -14.87 0.76
N ASP A 69 10.54 -14.10 1.49
CA ASP A 69 11.96 -13.94 1.20
C ASP A 69 12.72 -13.80 2.51
N GLU A 70 13.82 -14.50 2.66
CA GLU A 70 14.61 -14.52 3.89
C GLU A 70 15.18 -13.15 4.25
N SER A 71 15.40 -12.29 3.26
CA SER A 71 15.91 -10.94 3.48
C SER A 71 14.87 -9.98 4.03
N VAL A 72 13.60 -10.37 4.02
CA VAL A 72 12.48 -9.57 4.53
C VAL A 72 12.22 -9.94 5.98
N SER A 73 12.14 -8.95 6.86
CA SER A 73 11.80 -9.14 8.25
C SER A 73 10.34 -9.56 8.40
N LYS A 74 9.97 -10.18 9.52
CA LYS A 74 8.60 -10.65 9.77
C LYS A 74 7.59 -9.52 9.64
N GLU A 75 7.87 -8.38 10.26
CA GLU A 75 7.14 -7.13 10.08
C GLU A 75 8.16 -6.12 9.59
N HIS A 76 8.26 -5.94 8.29
CA HIS A 76 9.34 -5.17 7.69
C HIS A 76 8.99 -3.69 7.53
N ALA A 77 7.83 -3.42 6.96
CA ALA A 77 7.40 -2.05 6.69
C ALA A 77 5.89 -1.95 6.76
N ARG A 78 5.41 -0.75 6.99
CA ARG A 78 3.98 -0.45 6.98
C ARG A 78 3.69 0.56 5.88
N LEU A 79 2.75 0.20 5.02
CA LEU A 79 2.28 1.07 3.95
C LEU A 79 0.91 1.62 4.33
N SER A 80 0.77 2.92 4.34
CA SER A 80 -0.49 3.60 4.64
C SER A 80 -0.95 4.41 3.43
N HIS A 81 -2.25 4.42 3.19
CA HIS A 81 -2.85 5.19 2.12
C HIS A 81 -4.02 6.01 2.67
N ALA A 82 -3.94 7.31 2.57
CA ALA A 82 -5.00 8.23 2.97
C ALA A 82 -4.92 9.51 2.12
N ASP A 83 -6.07 10.02 1.68
CA ASP A 83 -6.18 11.28 0.93
C ASP A 83 -5.25 11.33 -0.29
N ASP A 84 -5.22 10.25 -1.06
CA ASP A 84 -4.38 10.08 -2.26
C ASP A 84 -2.88 10.12 -1.99
N ARG A 85 -2.50 9.97 -0.73
CA ARG A 85 -1.10 9.92 -0.32
C ARG A 85 -0.75 8.52 0.17
N TYR A 86 0.45 8.10 -0.18
CA TYR A 86 1.02 6.84 0.29
C TYR A 86 2.20 7.15 1.19
N LEU A 87 2.22 6.52 2.36
CA LEU A 87 3.33 6.63 3.29
C LEU A 87 3.88 5.24 3.57
N ILE A 88 5.19 5.11 3.54
CA ILE A 88 5.85 3.87 3.94
C ILE A 88 6.72 4.13 5.16
N GLU A 89 6.67 3.18 6.11
CA GLU A 89 7.43 3.27 7.35
C GLU A 89 8.20 1.99 7.57
N ASP A 90 9.49 2.13 7.87
CA ASP A 90 10.30 0.98 8.28
C ASP A 90 9.98 0.61 9.73
N LEU A 91 9.72 -0.67 9.98
CA LEU A 91 9.34 -1.17 11.31
C LEU A 91 10.52 -1.78 12.05
N GLY A 92 11.71 -1.21 11.88
CA GLY A 92 12.90 -1.73 12.51
C GLY A 92 13.48 -2.96 11.83
N SER A 93 13.37 -3.01 10.51
CA SER A 93 13.84 -4.15 9.73
C SER A 93 15.35 -4.35 9.81
N SER A 94 15.78 -5.61 9.67
CA SER A 94 17.21 -5.95 9.71
C SER A 94 17.97 -5.43 8.50
N ASN A 95 17.35 -5.49 7.31
CA ASN A 95 18.01 -5.14 6.05
C ASN A 95 17.62 -3.77 5.50
N GLY A 96 16.71 -3.07 6.18
CA GLY A 96 16.28 -1.73 5.79
C GLY A 96 15.20 -1.70 4.73
N THR A 97 14.55 -0.55 4.64
CA THR A 97 13.56 -0.22 3.62
C THR A 97 14.12 0.93 2.79
N PHE A 98 14.03 0.80 1.47
CA PHE A 98 14.60 1.77 0.53
C PHE A 98 13.50 2.27 -0.41
N VAL A 99 13.53 3.54 -0.72
CA VAL A 99 12.64 4.16 -1.71
C VAL A 99 13.52 4.77 -2.79
N ASN A 100 13.37 4.27 -4.02
CA ASN A 100 14.19 4.69 -5.18
C ASN A 100 15.69 4.63 -4.88
N GLY A 101 16.12 3.56 -4.19
CA GLY A 101 17.52 3.35 -3.85
C GLY A 101 18.01 4.10 -2.62
N ARG A 102 17.15 4.83 -1.96
CA ARG A 102 17.50 5.63 -0.79
C ARG A 102 16.91 5.01 0.47
N ARG A 103 17.74 4.67 1.45
CA ARG A 103 17.25 4.11 2.71
C ARG A 103 16.44 5.14 3.48
N ILE A 104 15.25 4.72 3.93
CA ILE A 104 14.41 5.58 4.75
C ILE A 104 14.68 5.33 6.24
N HIS A 105 14.50 6.36 7.05
CA HIS A 105 14.57 6.30 8.51
C HIS A 105 13.25 6.80 9.06
N GLY A 106 12.36 5.86 9.47
CA GLY A 106 11.01 6.20 9.87
C GLY A 106 10.07 6.20 8.69
N ARG A 107 9.31 7.26 8.49
CA ARG A 107 8.31 7.37 7.43
C ARG A 107 8.79 8.17 6.24
N SER A 108 8.31 7.78 5.07
CA SER A 108 8.56 8.53 3.84
C SER A 108 7.30 8.51 2.97
N GLU A 109 6.99 9.64 2.36
CA GLU A 109 5.92 9.69 1.37
C GLU A 109 6.42 9.06 0.07
N ILE A 110 5.56 8.22 -0.54
CA ILE A 110 5.85 7.62 -1.83
C ILE A 110 4.71 7.93 -2.80
N ARG A 111 5.00 7.80 -4.09
CA ARG A 111 4.05 8.08 -5.17
C ARG A 111 3.96 6.89 -6.11
N PRO A 112 2.87 6.77 -6.86
CA PRO A 112 2.80 5.76 -7.93
C PRO A 112 4.01 5.89 -8.85
N GLY A 113 4.62 4.76 -9.15
CA GLY A 113 5.85 4.69 -9.94
C GLY A 113 7.12 4.55 -9.11
N ASP A 114 7.06 4.84 -7.82
CA ASP A 114 8.24 4.69 -6.95
C ASP A 114 8.57 3.22 -6.71
N LEU A 115 9.87 2.94 -6.63
CA LEU A 115 10.38 1.61 -6.31
C LEU A 115 10.69 1.51 -4.83
N ILE A 116 10.15 0.47 -4.20
CA ILE A 116 10.35 0.19 -2.78
C ILE A 116 11.15 -1.10 -2.67
N ARG A 117 12.24 -1.08 -1.91
CA ARG A 117 13.04 -2.27 -1.65
C ARG A 117 12.96 -2.64 -0.17
N LEU A 118 12.61 -3.90 0.08
CA LEU A 118 12.58 -4.49 1.42
C LEU A 118 13.52 -5.69 1.40
N GLY A 119 14.70 -5.54 2.00
CA GLY A 119 15.74 -6.53 1.84
C GLY A 119 16.14 -6.66 0.38
N ALA A 120 15.96 -7.85 -0.20
CA ALA A 120 16.23 -8.10 -1.62
C ALA A 120 14.99 -7.97 -2.51
N VAL A 121 13.81 -7.75 -1.93
CA VAL A 121 12.55 -7.68 -2.68
C VAL A 121 12.33 -6.25 -3.17
N ILE A 122 12.10 -6.10 -4.46
CA ILE A 122 11.81 -4.81 -5.08
C ILE A 122 10.35 -4.79 -5.54
N LEU A 123 9.61 -3.79 -5.11
CA LEU A 123 8.20 -3.59 -5.44
C LEU A 123 8.02 -2.21 -6.06
N LYS A 124 7.10 -2.10 -7.01
CA LYS A 124 6.70 -0.83 -7.60
C LYS A 124 5.29 -0.49 -7.16
N LEU A 125 5.07 0.72 -6.67
CA LEU A 125 3.74 1.20 -6.35
C LEU A 125 3.03 1.61 -7.63
N GLU A 126 1.82 1.07 -7.83
CA GLU A 126 0.91 1.47 -8.90
C GLU A 126 -0.43 1.88 -8.30
N ALA A 127 -1.01 2.92 -8.83
CA ALA A 127 -2.33 3.38 -8.41
C ALA A 127 -3.41 2.96 -9.37
#